data_00eb3a492ab45d1c2349ca91465ad5dd
#
_entry.id   00eb3a492ab45d1c2349ca91465ad5dd
#
_cell.length_a   1.000
_cell.length_b   1.000
_cell.length_c   1.000
_cell.angle_alpha   90.00
_cell.angle_beta   90.00
_cell.angle_gamma   90.00
#
_symmetry.space_group_name_H-M   'P 1'
#
loop_
_entity.id
_entity.type
_entity.pdbx_description
1 polymer ?
#
loop_
_entity_poly.entity_id
_entity_poly.type
_entity_poly.pdbx_seq_one_letter_code
_entity_poly.pdbx_strand_id
1 'polypeptide(L)'
;MKIATSAKQTLLALSLVTVLSFTSPLAHAYQAASTVSTATAQPETEEWVYRIRYGFHDEWFQIFRKYQIAILERQKQLGYVLDYTVWAPSLHTSEESRWDYRIVITKASHQAPPGQSESEIAKQLFPDQVAFHRDENRRWELTTNHWDLPIHRVDPNKVE
;
A
#
# COMPACT_ATOMS: atom_id res chain seq x y z
N MET A 1 44.79 43.76 16.68
CA MET A 1 45.94 43.91 15.78
C MET A 1 45.43 43.70 14.37
N LYS A 2 45.16 44.83 13.71
CA LYS A 2 45.60 45.25 12.34
C LYS A 2 45.23 44.24 11.23
N ILE A 3 44.20 44.59 10.41
CA ILE A 3 44.27 45.31 9.12
C ILE A 3 44.82 44.37 8.00
N ALA A 4 44.09 44.12 6.91
CA ALA A 4 44.05 44.99 5.75
C ALA A 4 43.09 44.52 4.66
N THR A 5 42.38 45.45 4.17
CA THR A 5 41.63 45.66 2.93
C THR A 5 42.48 45.37 1.68
N SER A 6 41.90 44.82 0.62
CA SER A 6 42.32 45.19 -0.76
C SER A 6 41.17 44.99 -1.74
N ALA A 7 40.68 46.10 -2.24
CA ALA A 7 39.85 46.22 -3.45
C ALA A 7 40.81 46.23 -4.68
N LYS A 8 40.42 45.60 -5.76
CA LYS A 8 40.87 45.96 -7.11
C LYS A 8 39.70 45.90 -8.12
N GLN A 9 39.35 47.09 -8.57
CA GLN A 9 38.61 47.37 -9.80
C GLN A 9 39.48 47.10 -11.02
N THR A 10 38.85 46.81 -12.14
CA THR A 10 39.21 47.18 -13.52
C THR A 10 38.55 46.13 -14.46
N LEU A 11 37.98 46.30 -15.58
CA LEU A 11 37.74 47.37 -16.57
C LEU A 11 36.64 46.88 -17.52
N LEU A 12 35.85 47.79 -18.04
CA LEU A 12 34.92 47.62 -19.16
C LEU A 12 35.66 47.18 -20.43
N ALA A 13 35.06 46.21 -21.15
CA ALA A 13 35.28 46.06 -22.59
C ALA A 13 33.93 45.95 -23.30
N LEU A 14 33.60 46.99 -23.96
CA LEU A 14 32.45 47.18 -24.85
C LEU A 14 32.78 46.47 -26.18
N SER A 15 32.12 45.35 -26.49
CA SER A 15 32.22 44.76 -27.83
C SER A 15 30.85 44.77 -28.49
N LEU A 16 30.76 45.62 -29.51
CA LEU A 16 29.66 45.76 -30.48
C LEU A 16 29.67 44.53 -31.38
N VAL A 17 28.66 43.69 -31.34
CA VAL A 17 28.44 42.58 -32.28
C VAL A 17 27.11 42.74 -32.96
N THR A 18 27.17 42.86 -34.24
CA THR A 18 26.20 43.07 -35.27
C THR A 18 25.08 41.99 -35.24
N VAL A 19 23.84 42.43 -35.24
CA VAL A 19 22.63 41.58 -35.36
C VAL A 19 22.49 41.12 -36.79
N LEU A 20 22.73 39.86 -37.08
CA LEU A 20 22.22 39.20 -38.28
C LEU A 20 20.86 38.58 -37.96
N SER A 21 19.81 39.16 -38.54
CA SER A 21 18.45 38.63 -38.46
C SER A 21 18.31 37.40 -39.38
N PHE A 22 18.31 36.21 -38.79
CA PHE A 22 17.84 35.02 -39.51
C PHE A 22 16.35 34.83 -39.20
N THR A 23 15.52 35.04 -40.20
CA THR A 23 14.10 34.64 -40.22
C THR A 23 14.03 33.13 -40.40
N SER A 24 13.82 32.38 -39.30
CA SER A 24 13.50 30.96 -39.38
C SER A 24 12.01 30.78 -39.58
N PRO A 25 11.58 29.87 -40.46
CA PRO A 25 10.16 29.57 -40.65
C PRO A 25 9.58 28.89 -39.41
N LEU A 26 8.37 29.31 -39.04
CA LEU A 26 7.56 28.70 -37.99
C LEU A 26 7.35 27.22 -38.31
N ALA A 27 8.13 26.34 -37.68
CA ALA A 27 7.75 24.94 -37.55
C ALA A 27 6.63 24.86 -36.50
N HIS A 28 5.40 24.61 -36.99
CA HIS A 28 4.28 24.24 -36.13
C HIS A 28 4.64 22.90 -35.47
N ALA A 29 5.20 22.94 -34.27
CA ALA A 29 5.27 21.76 -33.43
C ALA A 29 3.85 21.37 -33.07
N TYR A 30 3.36 20.34 -33.76
CA TYR A 30 2.13 19.65 -33.39
C TYR A 30 2.39 18.99 -32.02
N GLN A 31 2.08 19.72 -30.97
CA GLN A 31 2.07 19.16 -29.60
C GLN A 31 0.91 18.18 -29.55
N ALA A 32 1.20 16.91 -29.82
CA ALA A 32 0.30 15.83 -29.46
C ALA A 32 0.10 15.95 -27.96
N ALA A 33 -1.05 16.47 -27.55
CA ALA A 33 -1.51 16.39 -26.20
C ALA A 33 -1.60 14.89 -25.85
N SER A 34 -0.59 14.37 -25.18
CA SER A 34 -0.67 13.08 -24.54
C SER A 34 -1.78 13.20 -23.52
N THR A 35 -2.98 12.76 -23.88
CA THR A 35 -4.03 12.49 -22.91
C THR A 35 -3.51 11.38 -22.01
N VAL A 36 -2.92 11.77 -20.90
CA VAL A 36 -2.72 10.85 -19.78
C VAL A 36 -4.11 10.41 -19.38
N SER A 37 -4.52 9.25 -19.88
CA SER A 37 -5.69 8.55 -19.41
C SER A 37 -5.40 8.26 -17.93
N THR A 38 -5.97 9.05 -17.04
CA THR A 38 -6.08 8.71 -15.64
C THR A 38 -7.04 7.53 -15.55
N ALA A 39 -6.57 6.35 -15.91
CA ALA A 39 -7.26 5.11 -15.56
C ALA A 39 -7.43 5.17 -14.04
N THR A 40 -8.65 5.36 -13.59
CA THR A 40 -8.98 5.27 -12.17
C THR A 40 -8.58 3.87 -11.75
N ALA A 41 -7.49 3.78 -10.98
CA ALA A 41 -6.97 2.49 -10.57
C ALA A 41 -8.08 1.74 -9.83
N GLN A 42 -8.34 0.51 -10.26
CA GLN A 42 -9.45 -0.30 -9.74
C GLN A 42 -9.09 -0.80 -8.33
N PRO A 43 -10.09 -0.95 -7.44
CA PRO A 43 -9.87 -1.59 -6.15
C PRO A 43 -9.26 -2.98 -6.33
N GLU A 44 -8.34 -3.31 -5.46
CA GLU A 44 -7.69 -4.62 -5.41
C GLU A 44 -8.38 -5.47 -4.35
N THR A 45 -8.56 -6.76 -4.64
CA THR A 45 -9.13 -7.69 -3.67
C THR A 45 -8.13 -8.80 -3.40
N GLU A 46 -7.96 -9.12 -2.14
CA GLU A 46 -7.14 -10.26 -1.70
C GLU A 46 -7.93 -11.14 -0.73
N GLU A 47 -7.55 -12.39 -0.67
CA GLU A 47 -8.11 -13.37 0.26
C GLU A 47 -6.98 -13.93 1.13
N TRP A 48 -7.11 -13.79 2.44
CA TRP A 48 -6.27 -14.50 3.41
C TRP A 48 -6.96 -15.78 3.81
N VAL A 49 -6.29 -16.90 3.64
CA VAL A 49 -6.83 -18.22 4.00
C VAL A 49 -5.97 -18.80 5.11
N TYR A 50 -6.60 -19.23 6.18
CA TYR A 50 -5.92 -19.78 7.35
C TYR A 50 -6.37 -21.20 7.65
N ARG A 51 -5.39 -22.02 8.05
CA ARG A 51 -5.58 -23.34 8.61
C ARG A 51 -5.00 -23.34 10.01
N ILE A 52 -5.82 -23.73 11.01
CA ILE A 52 -5.50 -23.62 12.42
C ILE A 52 -5.28 -25.01 13.01
N ARG A 53 -4.40 -25.12 13.99
CA ARG A 53 -4.21 -26.33 14.77
C ARG A 53 -5.51 -26.74 15.46
N TYR A 54 -5.88 -28.00 15.34
CA TYR A 54 -7.08 -28.52 16.00
C TYR A 54 -7.10 -28.21 17.50
N GLY A 55 -8.28 -27.80 18.01
CA GLY A 55 -8.48 -27.45 19.40
C GLY A 55 -8.09 -26.01 19.77
N PHE A 56 -7.53 -25.22 18.83
CA PHE A 56 -7.04 -23.87 19.10
C PHE A 56 -7.75 -22.78 18.31
N HIS A 57 -8.89 -23.05 17.68
CA HIS A 57 -9.62 -22.07 16.86
C HIS A 57 -10.02 -20.85 17.66
N ASP A 58 -10.56 -21.02 18.86
CA ASP A 58 -11.03 -19.91 19.69
C ASP A 58 -9.87 -19.03 20.16
N GLU A 59 -8.76 -19.64 20.61
CA GLU A 59 -7.56 -18.90 21.02
C GLU A 59 -6.99 -18.10 19.84
N TRP A 60 -6.84 -18.75 18.69
CA TRP A 60 -6.35 -18.11 17.48
C TRP A 60 -7.24 -16.93 17.06
N PHE A 61 -8.57 -17.14 17.01
CA PHE A 61 -9.50 -16.11 16.57
C PHE A 61 -9.60 -14.94 17.55
N GLN A 62 -9.45 -15.18 18.86
CA GLN A 62 -9.39 -14.10 19.86
C GLN A 62 -8.18 -13.20 19.62
N ILE A 63 -7.00 -13.78 19.35
CA ILE A 63 -5.79 -13.01 19.04
C ILE A 63 -5.96 -12.26 17.70
N PHE A 64 -6.42 -12.97 16.67
CA PHE A 64 -6.69 -12.38 15.34
C PHE A 64 -7.65 -11.18 15.45
N ARG A 65 -8.75 -11.34 16.16
CA ARG A 65 -9.73 -10.28 16.37
C ARG A 65 -9.14 -9.11 17.15
N LYS A 66 -8.34 -9.39 18.18
CA LYS A 66 -7.71 -8.36 19.00
C LYS A 66 -6.77 -7.46 18.19
N TYR A 67 -6.00 -8.04 17.28
CA TYR A 67 -4.93 -7.33 16.58
C TYR A 67 -5.25 -7.08 15.10
N GLN A 68 -5.45 -8.11 14.31
CA GLN A 68 -5.61 -7.97 12.86
C GLN A 68 -6.92 -7.29 12.48
N ILE A 69 -8.03 -7.64 13.11
CA ILE A 69 -9.31 -6.96 12.86
C ILE A 69 -9.24 -5.49 13.29
N ALA A 70 -8.60 -5.18 14.41
CA ALA A 70 -8.45 -3.78 14.84
C ALA A 70 -7.59 -2.95 13.85
N ILE A 71 -6.55 -3.56 13.26
CA ILE A 71 -5.74 -2.93 12.21
C ILE A 71 -6.57 -2.72 10.95
N LEU A 72 -7.32 -3.73 10.49
CA LEU A 72 -8.21 -3.63 9.32
C LEU A 72 -9.29 -2.54 9.52
N GLU A 73 -9.89 -2.47 10.69
CA GLU A 73 -10.85 -1.41 11.04
C GLU A 73 -10.20 -0.02 10.97
N ARG A 74 -8.98 0.11 11.47
CA ARG A 74 -8.23 1.37 11.37
C ARG A 74 -7.90 1.72 9.93
N GLN A 75 -7.47 0.77 9.12
CA GLN A 75 -7.22 0.96 7.70
C GLN A 75 -8.50 1.34 6.95
N LYS A 76 -9.64 0.77 7.33
CA LYS A 76 -10.95 1.13 6.78
C LYS A 76 -11.33 2.58 7.11
N GLN A 77 -11.13 3.03 8.36
CA GLN A 77 -11.32 4.43 8.75
C GLN A 77 -10.41 5.40 7.99
N LEU A 78 -9.22 4.96 7.61
CA LEU A 78 -8.24 5.74 6.85
C LEU A 78 -8.46 5.66 5.32
N GLY A 79 -9.38 4.81 4.86
CA GLY A 79 -9.75 4.67 3.44
C GLY A 79 -8.87 3.73 2.62
N TYR A 80 -7.95 2.96 3.21
CA TYR A 80 -7.13 1.98 2.48
C TYR A 80 -7.84 0.66 2.27
N VAL A 81 -8.58 0.22 3.27
CA VAL A 81 -9.50 -0.90 3.17
C VAL A 81 -10.87 -0.32 2.92
N LEU A 82 -11.49 -0.72 1.82
CA LEU A 82 -12.86 -0.34 1.49
C LEU A 82 -13.86 -1.20 2.22
N ASP A 83 -13.58 -2.51 2.26
CA ASP A 83 -14.41 -3.49 2.96
C ASP A 83 -13.60 -4.75 3.28
N TYR A 84 -14.04 -5.52 4.26
CA TYR A 84 -13.56 -6.86 4.50
C TYR A 84 -14.67 -7.75 5.06
N THR A 85 -14.56 -9.06 4.81
CA THR A 85 -15.47 -10.07 5.34
C THR A 85 -14.66 -11.23 5.90
N VAL A 86 -15.16 -11.82 6.97
CA VAL A 86 -14.57 -13.03 7.60
C VAL A 86 -15.52 -14.19 7.41
N TRP A 87 -15.00 -15.29 6.87
CA TRP A 87 -15.75 -16.52 6.61
C TRP A 87 -15.15 -17.66 7.44
N ALA A 88 -16.04 -18.54 7.92
CA ALA A 88 -15.70 -19.84 8.49
C ALA A 88 -16.56 -20.92 7.82
N PRO A 89 -16.08 -22.16 7.66
CA PRO A 89 -16.87 -23.22 7.05
C PRO A 89 -17.99 -23.63 7.98
N SER A 90 -19.18 -23.89 7.41
CA SER A 90 -20.33 -24.39 8.16
C SER A 90 -20.29 -25.91 8.37
N LEU A 91 -19.51 -26.62 7.55
CA LEU A 91 -19.39 -28.08 7.54
C LEU A 91 -17.92 -28.49 7.48
N HIS A 92 -17.61 -29.70 7.95
CA HIS A 92 -16.29 -30.28 7.82
C HIS A 92 -15.95 -30.60 6.36
N THR A 93 -14.71 -30.34 5.97
CA THR A 93 -14.14 -30.75 4.68
C THR A 93 -13.06 -31.81 4.92
N SER A 94 -12.57 -32.45 3.85
CA SER A 94 -11.39 -33.31 3.93
C SER A 94 -10.17 -32.52 4.40
N GLU A 95 -9.19 -33.19 5.04
CA GLU A 95 -7.99 -32.54 5.55
C GLU A 95 -7.20 -31.84 4.44
N GLU A 96 -7.19 -32.38 3.22
CA GLU A 96 -6.49 -31.75 2.09
C GLU A 96 -7.12 -30.42 1.69
N SER A 97 -8.46 -30.31 1.80
CA SER A 97 -9.23 -29.12 1.40
C SER A 97 -9.61 -28.23 2.56
N ARG A 98 -9.17 -28.56 3.78
CA ARG A 98 -9.54 -27.85 4.99
C ARG A 98 -9.01 -26.43 5.00
N TRP A 99 -9.87 -25.51 5.36
CA TRP A 99 -9.56 -24.17 5.79
C TRP A 99 -10.45 -23.85 7.02
N ASP A 100 -10.00 -22.96 7.87
CA ASP A 100 -10.72 -22.62 9.11
C ASP A 100 -11.24 -21.19 9.07
N TYR A 101 -10.47 -20.26 8.49
CA TYR A 101 -10.91 -18.88 8.25
C TYR A 101 -10.46 -18.40 6.88
N ARG A 102 -11.33 -17.61 6.25
CA ARG A 102 -11.03 -16.82 5.06
C ARG A 102 -11.43 -15.38 5.29
N ILE A 103 -10.53 -14.47 5.00
CA ILE A 103 -10.75 -13.04 5.11
C ILE A 103 -10.60 -12.46 3.71
N VAL A 104 -11.70 -11.96 3.16
CA VAL A 104 -11.69 -11.28 1.85
C VAL A 104 -11.62 -9.78 2.12
N ILE A 105 -10.60 -9.12 1.58
CA ILE A 105 -10.29 -7.72 1.82
C ILE A 105 -10.29 -6.98 0.49
N THR A 106 -11.10 -5.94 0.37
CA THR A 106 -11.08 -5.03 -0.77
C THR A 106 -10.32 -3.77 -0.38
N LYS A 107 -9.21 -3.53 -1.06
CA LYS A 107 -8.33 -2.39 -0.83
C LYS A 107 -8.58 -1.28 -1.86
N ALA A 108 -8.40 -0.04 -1.44
CA ALA A 108 -8.30 1.07 -2.37
C ALA A 108 -7.00 0.93 -3.19
N SER A 109 -7.05 1.39 -4.44
CA SER A 109 -5.93 1.31 -5.38
C SER A 109 -4.76 2.27 -5.07
N HIS A 110 -4.73 2.89 -3.91
CA HIS A 110 -3.69 3.81 -3.50
C HIS A 110 -2.91 3.27 -2.30
N GLN A 111 -1.62 3.51 -2.31
CA GLN A 111 -0.76 3.12 -1.19
C GLN A 111 -1.04 3.98 0.05
N ALA A 112 -0.81 3.40 1.23
CA ALA A 112 -0.88 4.13 2.48
C ALA A 112 0.12 5.30 2.48
N PRO A 113 -0.28 6.52 2.90
CA PRO A 113 0.66 7.61 3.10
C PRO A 113 1.73 7.26 4.13
N PRO A 114 2.87 7.99 4.14
CA PRO A 114 3.89 7.83 5.17
C PRO A 114 3.29 7.93 6.58
N GLY A 115 3.74 7.08 7.49
CA GLY A 115 3.25 7.06 8.88
C GLY A 115 1.95 6.29 9.09
N GLN A 116 1.44 5.59 8.06
CA GLN A 116 0.16 4.87 8.09
C GLN A 116 0.27 3.45 7.51
N SER A 117 1.46 2.90 7.42
CA SER A 117 1.65 1.48 7.12
C SER A 117 1.01 0.60 8.19
N GLU A 118 0.75 -0.65 7.88
CA GLU A 118 0.19 -1.61 8.84
C GLU A 118 1.00 -1.67 10.14
N SER A 119 2.33 -1.70 10.03
CA SER A 119 3.21 -1.73 11.21
C SER A 119 3.16 -0.45 12.04
N GLU A 120 2.97 0.71 11.42
CA GLU A 120 2.82 1.99 12.13
C GLU A 120 1.46 2.09 12.80
N ILE A 121 0.40 1.62 12.13
CA ILE A 121 -0.93 1.50 12.72
C ILE A 121 -0.89 0.55 13.92
N ALA A 122 -0.24 -0.61 13.80
CA ALA A 122 -0.10 -1.56 14.89
C ALA A 122 0.62 -0.94 16.12
N LYS A 123 1.69 -0.16 15.91
CA LYS A 123 2.39 0.56 16.99
C LYS A 123 1.50 1.62 17.65
N GLN A 124 0.67 2.29 16.90
CA GLN A 124 -0.26 3.29 17.42
C GLN A 124 -1.39 2.67 18.25
N LEU A 125 -1.96 1.57 17.76
CA LEU A 125 -3.08 0.89 18.42
C LEU A 125 -2.63 0.06 19.64
N PHE A 126 -1.42 -0.49 19.59
CA PHE A 126 -0.90 -1.40 20.60
C PHE A 126 0.47 -0.92 21.11
N PRO A 127 0.50 0.10 22.01
CA PRO A 127 1.76 0.66 22.53
C PRO A 127 2.65 -0.36 23.24
N ASP A 128 2.04 -1.38 23.91
CA ASP A 128 2.78 -2.53 24.45
C ASP A 128 3.17 -3.48 23.31
N GLN A 129 4.25 -3.15 22.64
CA GLN A 129 4.77 -3.94 21.53
C GLN A 129 5.30 -5.32 21.98
N VAL A 130 5.70 -5.47 23.23
CA VAL A 130 6.12 -6.76 23.76
C VAL A 130 4.94 -7.72 23.84
N ALA A 131 3.81 -7.27 24.37
CA ALA A 131 2.59 -8.06 24.39
C ALA A 131 2.06 -8.34 22.99
N PHE A 132 2.08 -7.31 22.10
CA PHE A 132 1.67 -7.46 20.70
C PHE A 132 2.45 -8.58 20.00
N HIS A 133 3.79 -8.53 20.04
CA HIS A 133 4.63 -9.52 19.36
C HIS A 133 4.50 -10.91 19.99
N ARG A 134 4.41 -11.01 21.31
CA ARG A 134 4.18 -12.29 21.96
C ARG A 134 2.88 -12.94 21.49
N ASP A 135 1.78 -12.20 21.48
CA ASP A 135 0.47 -12.71 21.11
C ASP A 135 0.41 -13.04 19.60
N GLU A 136 0.99 -12.19 18.72
CA GLU A 136 1.10 -12.47 17.29
C GLU A 136 1.97 -13.71 17.00
N ASN A 137 3.09 -13.88 17.68
CA ASN A 137 3.88 -15.11 17.59
C ASN A 137 3.05 -16.33 18.00
N ARG A 138 2.28 -16.21 19.09
CA ARG A 138 1.37 -17.28 19.51
C ARG A 138 0.34 -17.61 18.44
N ARG A 139 -0.25 -16.62 17.81
CA ARG A 139 -1.19 -16.82 16.69
C ARG A 139 -0.52 -17.59 15.53
N TRP A 140 0.72 -17.23 15.18
CA TRP A 140 1.48 -17.95 14.15
C TRP A 140 1.85 -19.38 14.54
N GLU A 141 2.19 -19.66 15.80
CA GLU A 141 2.39 -21.02 16.30
C GLU A 141 1.14 -21.91 16.16
N LEU A 142 -0.03 -21.30 16.23
CA LEU A 142 -1.31 -21.98 16.07
C LEU A 142 -1.75 -22.11 14.62
N THR A 143 -1.14 -21.35 13.71
CA THR A 143 -1.40 -21.39 12.26
C THR A 143 -0.60 -22.53 11.65
N THR A 144 -1.27 -23.54 11.08
CA THR A 144 -0.61 -24.66 10.42
C THR A 144 -0.36 -24.43 8.94
N ASN A 145 -1.17 -23.55 8.32
CA ASN A 145 -0.98 -23.10 6.95
C ASN A 145 -1.67 -21.75 6.72
N HIS A 146 -1.13 -20.97 5.75
CA HIS A 146 -1.65 -19.64 5.41
C HIS A 146 -1.33 -19.30 3.95
N TRP A 147 -2.28 -18.65 3.28
CA TRP A 147 -2.14 -18.13 1.92
C TRP A 147 -2.67 -16.71 1.85
N ASP A 148 -1.95 -15.84 1.15
CA ASP A 148 -2.39 -14.54 0.69
C ASP A 148 -2.61 -14.63 -0.82
N LEU A 149 -3.85 -14.54 -1.26
CA LEU A 149 -4.24 -14.75 -2.64
C LEU A 149 -4.82 -13.46 -3.23
N PRO A 150 -4.18 -12.86 -4.22
CA PRO A 150 -4.84 -11.83 -5.01
C PRO A 150 -5.99 -12.48 -5.79
N ILE A 151 -7.17 -11.92 -5.69
CA ILE A 151 -8.36 -12.40 -6.39
C ILE A 151 -9.02 -11.25 -7.14
N HIS A 152 -9.73 -11.56 -8.21
CA HIS A 152 -10.52 -10.59 -8.94
C HIS A 152 -11.91 -11.16 -9.29
N ARG A 153 -12.84 -10.26 -9.47
CA ARG A 153 -14.17 -10.65 -9.90
C ARG A 153 -14.20 -10.93 -11.40
N VAL A 154 -14.60 -12.12 -11.77
CA VAL A 154 -14.85 -12.50 -13.17
C VAL A 154 -16.30 -12.18 -13.54
N ASP A 155 -16.51 -11.55 -14.68
CA ASP A 155 -17.83 -11.39 -15.26
C ASP A 155 -18.14 -12.64 -16.11
N PRO A 156 -19.10 -13.51 -15.70
CA PRO A 156 -19.34 -14.76 -16.42
C PRO A 156 -19.95 -14.55 -17.82
N ASN A 157 -20.35 -13.33 -18.15
CA ASN A 157 -20.90 -12.98 -19.47
C ASN A 157 -19.84 -12.43 -20.43
N LYS A 158 -18.61 -12.25 -19.97
CA LYS A 158 -17.48 -11.84 -20.82
C LYS A 158 -16.53 -13.02 -21.00
N VAL A 159 -16.21 -13.30 -22.25
CA VAL A 159 -15.12 -14.23 -22.61
C VAL A 159 -13.83 -13.40 -22.62
N GLU A 160 -12.85 -13.77 -21.80
CA GLU A 160 -11.50 -13.18 -21.80
C GLU A 160 -10.66 -13.74 -22.95
#